data_40507da932e2fe2dc265219ddffbcab0
#
_entry.id   40507da932e2fe2dc265219ddffbcab0
#
_cell.length_a   1.000
_cell.length_b   1.000
_cell.length_c   1.000
_cell.angle_alpha   90.00
_cell.angle_beta   90.00
_cell.angle_gamma   90.00
#
_symmetry.space_group_name_H-M   'P 1'
#
loop_
_entity.id
_entity.type
_entity.pdbx_description
1 polymer ?
#
loop_
_entity_poly.entity_id
_entity_poly.type
_entity_poly.pdbx_seq_one_letter_code
_entity_poly.pdbx_strand_id
1 'polypeptide(L)'
;MHFSNVLAIARTQSKSEDFRELLVRTVANNLKVDTRCYGQLIDTQESHVHYRAIIIEIDTPSASNLSLDIIRKARTENPDCTIFVVVTFASTLSKTKYYLAGADYCIKAIETSPEKKLNLFDAFLNESARFNQCDLVLDQDRMCLYGDGKKLEISFVEMKVLEALIQNRLLSHNEIAGVMGLNTKYYDSRALEKSISRLRSKIKAHYGENIIQNIRGYGYKLSRGLICASHFQPTQEGPSRE
;
A
#
# COMPACT_ATOMS: atom_id res chain seq x y z
N MET A 1 1.27 13.89 -21.36
CA MET A 1 2.35 13.49 -20.42
C MET A 1 1.89 13.80 -19.01
N HIS A 2 1.51 12.83 -18.21
CA HIS A 2 1.07 13.06 -16.83
C HIS A 2 2.31 13.05 -15.94
N PHE A 3 2.74 14.22 -15.47
CA PHE A 3 3.76 14.34 -14.45
C PHE A 3 3.21 13.76 -13.15
N SER A 4 3.84 12.70 -12.64
CA SER A 4 3.49 12.14 -11.35
C SER A 4 4.07 13.03 -10.26
N ASN A 5 3.22 13.68 -9.48
CA ASN A 5 3.63 14.50 -8.35
C ASN A 5 3.91 13.61 -7.14
N VAL A 6 5.07 13.77 -6.53
CA VAL A 6 5.49 13.09 -5.30
C VAL A 6 5.72 14.15 -4.22
N LEU A 7 5.20 13.92 -3.03
CA LEU A 7 5.47 14.75 -1.86
C LEU A 7 6.45 14.02 -0.94
N ALA A 8 7.58 14.64 -0.65
CA ALA A 8 8.55 14.17 0.33
C ALA A 8 8.43 14.99 1.61
N ILE A 9 8.26 14.31 2.74
CA ILE A 9 8.06 14.92 4.05
C ILE A 9 9.17 14.48 4.99
N ALA A 10 9.91 15.45 5.54
CA ALA A 10 10.93 15.23 6.56
C ALA A 10 10.73 16.16 7.75
N ARG A 11 11.48 15.92 8.84
CA ARG A 11 11.35 16.73 10.06
C ARG A 11 11.74 18.19 9.89
N THR A 12 12.81 18.45 9.17
CA THR A 12 13.38 19.80 8.95
C THR A 12 13.49 20.10 7.47
N GLN A 13 13.55 21.38 7.13
CA GLN A 13 13.71 21.85 5.75
C GLN A 13 15.01 21.29 5.10
N SER A 14 16.14 21.37 5.81
CA SER A 14 17.42 20.84 5.31
C SER A 14 17.32 19.34 4.99
N LYS A 15 16.76 18.53 5.90
CA LYS A 15 16.59 17.10 5.65
C LYS A 15 15.61 16.79 4.52
N SER A 16 14.61 17.64 4.33
CA SER A 16 13.68 17.47 3.20
C SER A 16 14.37 17.73 1.87
N GLU A 17 15.31 18.65 1.82
CA GLU A 17 16.13 18.94 0.63
C GLU A 17 17.11 17.80 0.32
N ASP A 18 17.83 17.28 1.33
CA ASP A 18 18.69 16.09 1.19
C ASP A 18 17.90 14.88 0.68
N PHE A 19 16.69 14.69 1.23
CA PHE A 19 15.81 13.61 0.83
C PHE A 19 15.27 13.79 -0.58
N ARG A 20 14.93 15.03 -0.96
CA ARG A 20 14.56 15.39 -2.32
C ARG A 20 15.68 15.10 -3.31
N GLU A 21 16.91 15.52 -3.00
CA GLU A 21 18.06 15.28 -3.86
C GLU A 21 18.28 13.79 -4.08
N LEU A 22 18.15 12.99 -3.02
CA LEU A 22 18.21 11.54 -3.10
C LEU A 22 17.10 10.97 -4.01
N LEU A 23 15.86 11.41 -3.86
CA LEU A 23 14.73 10.97 -4.67
C LEU A 23 14.87 11.38 -6.14
N VAL A 24 15.28 12.62 -6.41
CA VAL A 24 15.48 13.13 -7.78
C VAL A 24 16.59 12.37 -8.51
N ARG A 25 17.65 11.98 -7.80
CA ARG A 25 18.74 11.16 -8.38
C ARG A 25 18.30 9.72 -8.69
N THR A 26 17.32 9.20 -7.95
CA THR A 26 16.87 7.81 -8.06
C THR A 26 15.74 7.63 -9.06
N VAL A 27 14.88 8.63 -9.15
CA VAL A 27 13.68 8.58 -9.98
C VAL A 27 13.99 9.17 -11.35
N ALA A 28 13.86 8.37 -12.40
CA ALA A 28 14.05 8.83 -13.78
C ALA A 28 13.35 10.17 -14.05
N ASN A 29 13.98 11.03 -14.76
CA ASN A 29 13.83 12.45 -15.10
C ASN A 29 12.41 13.08 -15.26
N ASN A 30 11.31 12.39 -14.91
CA ASN A 30 9.94 12.83 -15.19
C ASN A 30 9.04 13.02 -13.95
N LEU A 31 9.59 12.94 -12.72
CA LEU A 31 8.79 13.13 -11.51
C LEU A 31 9.03 14.53 -10.93
N LYS A 32 7.94 15.24 -10.67
CA LYS A 32 7.99 16.46 -9.86
C LYS A 32 7.95 16.05 -8.39
N VAL A 33 9.01 16.34 -7.64
CA VAL A 33 9.11 16.09 -6.22
C VAL A 33 8.98 17.41 -5.47
N ASP A 34 7.89 17.56 -4.74
CA ASP A 34 7.70 18.66 -3.79
C ASP A 34 8.19 18.20 -2.40
N THR A 35 8.76 19.13 -1.63
CA THR A 35 9.29 18.83 -0.29
C THR A 35 8.64 19.71 0.76
N ARG A 36 8.36 19.12 1.94
CA ARG A 36 7.83 19.85 3.09
C ARG A 36 8.41 19.35 4.39
N CYS A 37 8.46 20.21 5.39
CA CYS A 37 8.75 19.79 6.75
C CYS A 37 7.47 19.57 7.56
N TYR A 38 7.55 18.79 8.65
CA TYR A 38 6.40 18.46 9.48
C TYR A 38 5.64 19.69 9.98
N GLY A 39 6.33 20.76 10.38
CA GLY A 39 5.69 21.99 10.84
C GLY A 39 4.79 22.64 9.80
N GLN A 40 5.24 22.67 8.55
CA GLN A 40 4.47 23.26 7.44
C GLN A 40 3.16 22.49 7.16
N LEU A 41 3.10 21.19 7.45
CA LEU A 41 1.92 20.37 7.17
C LEU A 41 0.83 20.48 8.24
N ILE A 42 1.20 20.89 9.46
CA ILE A 42 0.25 21.09 10.54
C ILE A 42 -0.48 22.40 10.36
N ASP A 43 0.24 23.43 9.90
CA ASP A 43 -0.26 24.80 9.81
C ASP A 43 -0.99 25.11 8.49
N THR A 44 -0.82 24.30 7.47
CA THR A 44 -1.44 24.55 6.17
C THR A 44 -2.70 23.71 5.95
N GLN A 45 -3.78 24.37 5.54
CA GLN A 45 -5.00 23.74 5.00
C GLN A 45 -4.79 23.19 3.57
N GLU A 46 -3.55 23.08 3.12
CA GLU A 46 -3.28 22.60 1.77
C GLU A 46 -3.59 21.11 1.64
N SER A 47 -4.40 20.80 0.66
CA SER A 47 -4.87 19.46 0.35
C SER A 47 -3.77 18.60 -0.28
N HIS A 48 -3.68 17.34 0.14
CA HIS A 48 -2.76 16.34 -0.43
C HIS A 48 -3.33 15.65 -1.69
N VAL A 49 -4.45 16.13 -2.21
CA VAL A 49 -5.25 15.51 -3.29
C VAL A 49 -4.45 15.33 -4.60
N HIS A 50 -3.42 16.15 -4.84
CA HIS A 50 -2.70 16.15 -6.12
C HIS A 50 -1.49 15.22 -6.19
N TYR A 51 -1.12 14.57 -5.07
CA TYR A 51 0.07 13.72 -5.03
C TYR A 51 -0.29 12.26 -5.30
N ARG A 52 0.43 11.61 -6.21
CA ARG A 52 0.32 10.17 -6.45
C ARG A 52 1.04 9.35 -5.38
N ALA A 53 2.11 9.90 -4.83
CA ALA A 53 2.84 9.28 -3.75
C ALA A 53 3.25 10.31 -2.70
N ILE A 54 3.22 9.90 -1.44
CA ILE A 54 3.72 10.66 -0.30
C ILE A 54 4.75 9.80 0.40
N ILE A 55 5.98 10.35 0.58
CA ILE A 55 7.08 9.66 1.23
C ILE A 55 7.39 10.40 2.52
N ILE A 56 7.29 9.71 3.66
CA ILE A 56 7.45 10.31 4.99
C ILE A 56 8.68 9.72 5.65
N GLU A 57 9.71 10.54 5.88
CA GLU A 57 10.88 10.16 6.63
C GLU A 57 10.63 10.29 8.14
N ILE A 58 10.98 9.27 8.91
CA ILE A 58 10.92 9.27 10.38
C ILE A 58 12.33 9.03 10.91
N ASP A 59 12.96 10.09 11.39
CA ASP A 59 14.36 10.09 11.84
C ASP A 59 14.52 10.01 13.37
N THR A 60 13.43 10.18 14.12
CA THR A 60 13.44 10.14 15.59
C THR A 60 12.18 9.50 16.15
N PRO A 61 12.22 8.97 17.39
CA PRO A 61 11.03 8.45 18.07
C PRO A 61 9.92 9.51 18.25
N SER A 62 10.28 10.75 18.52
CA SER A 62 9.33 11.86 18.70
C SER A 62 8.58 12.23 17.42
N ALA A 63 9.22 12.10 16.26
CA ALA A 63 8.57 12.31 14.95
C ALA A 63 7.51 11.23 14.65
N SER A 64 7.53 10.11 15.37
CA SER A 64 6.66 8.97 15.09
C SER A 64 5.18 9.26 15.31
N ASN A 65 4.81 9.99 16.37
CA ASN A 65 3.39 10.29 16.65
C ASN A 65 2.85 11.30 15.64
N LEU A 66 3.61 12.35 15.38
CA LEU A 66 3.25 13.38 14.41
C LEU A 66 3.09 12.78 13.00
N SER A 67 3.97 11.84 12.62
CA SER A 67 3.86 11.16 11.34
C SER A 67 2.59 10.31 11.20
N LEU A 68 2.06 9.74 12.30
CA LEU A 68 0.80 9.00 12.26
C LEU A 68 -0.38 9.91 11.91
N ASP A 69 -0.42 11.11 12.44
CA ASP A 69 -1.48 12.07 12.14
C ASP A 69 -1.38 12.58 10.68
N ILE A 70 -0.16 12.82 10.21
CA ILE A 70 0.09 13.16 8.79
C ILE A 70 -0.39 12.03 7.88
N ILE A 71 -0.07 10.76 8.20
CA ILE A 71 -0.51 9.60 7.41
C ILE A 71 -2.04 9.50 7.37
N ARG A 72 -2.71 9.64 8.52
CA ARG A 72 -4.18 9.59 8.60
C ARG A 72 -4.82 10.71 7.79
N LYS A 73 -4.33 11.95 7.95
CA LYS A 73 -4.79 13.11 7.17
C LYS A 73 -4.61 12.86 5.68
N ALA A 74 -3.41 12.49 5.24
CA ALA A 74 -3.12 12.22 3.85
C ALA A 74 -4.02 11.12 3.26
N ARG A 75 -4.29 10.05 4.03
CA ARG A 75 -5.17 8.96 3.60
C ARG A 75 -6.63 9.40 3.49
N THR A 76 -7.11 10.26 4.40
CA THR A 76 -8.47 10.79 4.37
C THR A 76 -8.67 11.73 3.18
N GLU A 77 -7.70 12.60 2.92
CA GLU A 77 -7.78 13.59 1.83
C GLU A 77 -7.52 12.99 0.45
N ASN A 78 -6.68 11.94 0.38
CA ASN A 78 -6.33 11.27 -0.87
C ASN A 78 -6.30 9.75 -0.70
N PRO A 79 -7.45 9.08 -0.81
CA PRO A 79 -7.56 7.62 -0.65
C PRO A 79 -6.69 6.83 -1.63
N ASP A 80 -6.44 7.38 -2.83
CA ASP A 80 -5.71 6.70 -3.90
C ASP A 80 -4.20 6.94 -3.87
N CYS A 81 -3.74 7.87 -3.06
CA CYS A 81 -2.32 8.17 -2.88
C CYS A 81 -1.56 6.95 -2.30
N THR A 82 -0.37 6.67 -2.82
CA THR A 82 0.52 5.68 -2.22
C THR A 82 1.37 6.33 -1.13
N ILE A 83 1.24 5.85 0.10
CA ILE A 83 1.93 6.41 1.27
C ILE A 83 3.06 5.48 1.72
N PHE A 84 4.26 6.03 1.73
CA PHE A 84 5.49 5.36 2.10
C PHE A 84 6.08 5.95 3.38
N VAL A 85 6.42 5.10 4.31
CA VAL A 85 7.09 5.47 5.55
C VAL A 85 8.51 4.92 5.55
N VAL A 86 9.50 5.80 5.73
CA VAL A 86 10.91 5.45 5.78
C VAL A 86 11.44 5.76 7.17
N VAL A 87 11.76 4.73 7.94
CA VAL A 87 12.31 4.87 9.30
C VAL A 87 13.84 4.81 9.22
N THR A 88 14.51 5.91 9.54
CA THR A 88 15.98 6.06 9.42
C THR A 88 16.73 5.96 10.74
N PHE A 89 16.06 5.73 11.86
CA PHE A 89 16.69 5.55 13.16
C PHE A 89 16.56 4.11 13.69
N ALA A 90 17.49 3.69 14.54
CA ALA A 90 17.47 2.40 15.20
C ALA A 90 16.24 2.33 16.14
N SER A 91 15.31 1.47 15.82
CA SER A 91 14.03 1.39 16.54
C SER A 91 13.48 -0.02 16.57
N THR A 92 12.96 -0.40 17.73
CA THR A 92 12.10 -1.58 17.91
C THR A 92 10.65 -1.33 17.48
N LEU A 93 10.36 -0.14 16.91
CA LEU A 93 9.02 0.27 16.53
C LEU A 93 8.35 -0.74 15.60
N SER A 94 7.15 -1.12 15.98
CA SER A 94 6.28 -1.96 15.14
C SER A 94 5.86 -1.18 13.89
N LYS A 95 6.06 -1.77 12.71
CA LYS A 95 5.57 -1.24 11.44
C LYS A 95 4.03 -1.19 11.41
N THR A 96 3.38 -2.03 12.20
CA THR A 96 1.93 -2.20 12.26
C THR A 96 1.21 -0.87 12.50
N LYS A 97 1.72 -0.01 13.40
CA LYS A 97 1.09 1.28 13.68
C LYS A 97 0.99 2.21 12.46
N TYR A 98 1.99 2.18 11.57
CA TYR A 98 1.97 2.97 10.35
C TYR A 98 0.98 2.42 9.33
N TYR A 99 0.89 1.08 9.23
CA TYR A 99 -0.12 0.44 8.39
C TYR A 99 -1.54 0.71 8.89
N LEU A 100 -1.77 0.68 10.20
CA LEU A 100 -3.05 1.05 10.81
C LEU A 100 -3.40 2.54 10.61
N ALA A 101 -2.40 3.40 10.51
CA ALA A 101 -2.62 4.80 10.17
C ALA A 101 -2.94 5.03 8.68
N GLY A 102 -2.74 4.03 7.82
CA GLY A 102 -3.04 4.09 6.39
C GLY A 102 -1.82 4.09 5.46
N ALA A 103 -0.61 3.83 5.97
CA ALA A 103 0.57 3.66 5.13
C ALA A 103 0.46 2.39 4.27
N ASP A 104 0.93 2.48 3.03
CA ASP A 104 1.02 1.33 2.14
C ASP A 104 2.31 0.54 2.36
N TYR A 105 3.41 1.25 2.61
CA TYR A 105 4.72 0.65 2.81
C TYR A 105 5.43 1.26 4.02
N CYS A 106 6.17 0.41 4.75
CA CYS A 106 7.03 0.85 5.85
C CYS A 106 8.39 0.17 5.74
N ILE A 107 9.42 0.96 5.47
CA ILE A 107 10.80 0.52 5.27
C ILE A 107 11.64 0.98 6.44
N LYS A 108 12.49 0.10 6.97
CA LYS A 108 13.55 0.49 7.92
C LYS A 108 14.84 0.64 7.14
N ALA A 109 15.33 1.87 7.05
CA ALA A 109 16.57 2.23 6.37
C ALA A 109 17.67 2.60 7.39
N ILE A 110 17.90 1.70 8.37
CA ILE A 110 18.91 1.89 9.39
C ILE A 110 20.28 1.61 8.76
N GLU A 111 21.24 2.54 8.91
CA GLU A 111 22.67 2.37 8.54
C GLU A 111 22.94 1.94 7.09
N THR A 112 22.10 2.31 6.17
CA THR A 112 22.39 2.05 4.76
C THR A 112 23.23 3.15 4.16
N SER A 113 24.30 2.77 3.45
CA SER A 113 25.05 3.71 2.61
C SER A 113 24.10 4.42 1.63
N PRO A 114 24.41 5.64 1.15
CA PRO A 114 23.58 6.34 0.17
C PRO A 114 23.18 5.45 -1.01
N GLU A 115 24.11 4.61 -1.51
CA GLU A 115 23.87 3.67 -2.62
C GLU A 115 22.83 2.59 -2.27
N LYS A 116 22.84 2.05 -1.04
CA LYS A 116 21.84 1.08 -0.60
C LYS A 116 20.47 1.73 -0.37
N LYS A 117 20.43 2.99 0.07
CA LYS A 117 19.19 3.77 0.12
C LYS A 117 18.61 3.97 -1.27
N LEU A 118 19.46 4.30 -2.25
CA LEU A 118 19.11 4.42 -3.66
C LEU A 118 18.49 3.12 -4.19
N ASN A 119 19.11 1.97 -3.95
CA ASN A 119 18.60 0.68 -4.39
C ASN A 119 17.26 0.30 -3.73
N LEU A 120 17.03 0.68 -2.48
CA LEU A 120 15.75 0.49 -1.81
C LEU A 120 14.66 1.37 -2.45
N PHE A 121 14.97 2.62 -2.78
CA PHE A 121 14.03 3.50 -3.46
C PHE A 121 13.77 3.07 -4.90
N ASP A 122 14.77 2.58 -5.59
CA ASP A 122 14.64 2.11 -6.98
C ASP A 122 13.77 0.84 -7.07
N ALA A 123 14.01 -0.14 -6.21
CA ALA A 123 13.13 -1.30 -6.08
C ALA A 123 11.69 -0.90 -5.76
N PHE A 124 11.54 0.10 -4.91
CA PHE A 124 10.31 0.65 -4.42
C PHE A 124 9.52 1.45 -5.48
N LEU A 125 10.20 2.26 -6.29
CA LEU A 125 9.59 3.03 -7.38
C LEU A 125 9.25 2.12 -8.56
N ASN A 126 10.06 1.09 -8.81
CA ASN A 126 9.77 0.07 -9.80
C ASN A 126 8.58 -0.80 -9.39
N GLU A 127 8.42 -1.11 -8.10
CA GLU A 127 7.19 -1.71 -7.59
C GLU A 127 6.01 -0.75 -7.77
N SER A 128 6.16 0.55 -7.44
CA SER A 128 5.08 1.52 -7.60
C SER A 128 4.66 1.74 -9.06
N ALA A 129 5.58 1.61 -10.01
CA ALA A 129 5.25 1.64 -11.45
C ALA A 129 4.41 0.43 -11.87
N ARG A 130 4.62 -0.73 -11.24
CA ARG A 130 3.78 -1.92 -11.45
C ARG A 130 2.38 -1.76 -10.85
N PHE A 131 2.23 -1.06 -9.73
CA PHE A 131 0.93 -0.80 -9.08
C PHE A 131 -0.02 0.09 -9.88
N ASN A 132 0.48 0.79 -10.89
CA ASN A 132 -0.37 1.53 -11.83
C ASN A 132 -0.96 0.65 -12.95
N GLN A 133 -0.64 -0.63 -13.02
CA GLN A 133 -1.00 -1.50 -14.15
C GLN A 133 -1.76 -2.78 -13.78
N CYS A 134 -1.86 -3.17 -12.53
CA CYS A 134 -2.55 -4.41 -12.18
C CYS A 134 -3.84 -4.10 -11.43
N ASP A 135 -4.85 -3.76 -12.16
CA ASP A 135 -6.20 -3.64 -11.64
C ASP A 135 -6.83 -5.03 -11.63
N LEU A 136 -6.60 -5.78 -10.55
CA LEU A 136 -7.36 -6.98 -10.29
C LEU A 136 -8.76 -6.58 -9.82
N VAL A 137 -9.76 -7.05 -10.51
CA VAL A 137 -11.16 -6.78 -10.21
C VAL A 137 -11.78 -7.99 -9.55
N LEU A 138 -12.34 -7.81 -8.34
CA LEU A 138 -13.12 -8.84 -7.66
C LEU A 138 -14.57 -8.77 -8.12
N ASP A 139 -15.01 -9.77 -8.88
CA ASP A 139 -16.42 -9.98 -9.23
C ASP A 139 -17.05 -10.89 -8.18
N GLN A 140 -17.87 -10.30 -7.31
CA GLN A 140 -18.52 -11.01 -6.21
C GLN A 140 -19.61 -11.94 -6.69
N ASP A 141 -20.37 -11.56 -7.73
CA ASP A 141 -21.50 -12.33 -8.24
C ASP A 141 -21.00 -13.61 -8.92
N ARG A 142 -19.87 -13.52 -9.61
CA ARG A 142 -19.26 -14.65 -10.31
C ARG A 142 -18.20 -15.38 -9.49
N MET A 143 -17.91 -14.93 -8.27
CA MET A 143 -16.85 -15.46 -7.40
C MET A 143 -15.52 -15.63 -8.13
N CYS A 144 -15.03 -14.57 -8.75
CA CYS A 144 -13.77 -14.62 -9.49
C CYS A 144 -13.00 -13.31 -9.44
N LEU A 145 -11.69 -13.41 -9.70
CA LEU A 145 -10.79 -12.29 -9.92
C LEU A 145 -10.52 -12.19 -11.42
N TYR A 146 -10.56 -10.98 -11.95
CA TYR A 146 -10.16 -10.64 -13.30
C TYR A 146 -8.93 -9.73 -13.28
N GLY A 147 -8.02 -9.93 -14.21
CA GLY A 147 -6.86 -9.08 -14.43
C GLY A 147 -6.02 -9.60 -15.61
N ASP A 148 -5.38 -8.71 -16.35
CA ASP A 148 -4.54 -9.05 -17.52
C ASP A 148 -5.20 -10.00 -18.52
N GLY A 149 -6.50 -9.84 -18.75
CA GLY A 149 -7.28 -10.72 -19.62
C GLY A 149 -7.49 -12.15 -19.09
N LYS A 150 -7.11 -12.42 -17.84
CA LYS A 150 -7.24 -13.73 -17.18
C LYS A 150 -8.37 -13.72 -16.16
N LYS A 151 -8.97 -14.88 -15.94
CA LYS A 151 -9.99 -15.14 -14.94
C LYS A 151 -9.51 -16.21 -13.96
N LEU A 152 -9.61 -15.93 -12.66
CA LEU A 152 -9.33 -16.86 -11.57
C LEU A 152 -10.57 -17.08 -10.74
N GLU A 153 -11.10 -18.30 -10.70
CA GLU A 153 -12.21 -18.66 -9.82
C GLU A 153 -11.76 -18.77 -8.37
N ILE A 154 -12.57 -18.25 -7.46
CA ILE A 154 -12.32 -18.26 -6.02
C ILE A 154 -13.51 -18.84 -5.27
N SER A 155 -13.26 -19.45 -4.11
CA SER A 155 -14.33 -19.93 -3.26
C SER A 155 -15.04 -18.78 -2.55
N PHE A 156 -16.22 -19.03 -2.01
CA PHE A 156 -16.99 -18.05 -1.24
C PHE A 156 -16.20 -17.49 -0.05
N VAL A 157 -15.46 -18.33 0.67
CA VAL A 157 -14.64 -17.91 1.81
C VAL A 157 -13.47 -17.04 1.34
N GLU A 158 -12.80 -17.40 0.24
CA GLU A 158 -11.73 -16.60 -0.37
C GLU A 158 -12.24 -15.22 -0.82
N MET A 159 -13.44 -15.20 -1.42
CA MET A 159 -14.11 -13.95 -1.83
C MET A 159 -14.37 -13.05 -0.61
N LYS A 160 -14.95 -13.59 0.47
CA LYS A 160 -15.24 -12.83 1.69
C LYS A 160 -13.99 -12.25 2.33
N VAL A 161 -12.88 -12.99 2.34
CA VAL A 161 -11.59 -12.50 2.83
C VAL A 161 -11.08 -11.35 1.97
N LEU A 162 -11.14 -11.45 0.65
CA LEU A 162 -10.73 -10.40 -0.26
C LEU A 162 -11.60 -9.16 -0.13
N GLU A 163 -12.92 -9.31 -0.06
CA GLU A 163 -13.87 -8.23 0.17
C GLU A 163 -13.55 -7.45 1.45
N ALA A 164 -13.37 -8.15 2.56
CA ALA A 164 -13.03 -7.53 3.83
C ALA A 164 -11.67 -6.80 3.80
N LEU A 165 -10.69 -7.37 3.11
CA LEU A 165 -9.38 -6.72 2.90
C LEU A 165 -9.46 -5.51 1.96
N ILE A 166 -10.36 -5.49 0.98
CA ILE A 166 -10.62 -4.32 0.13
C ILE A 166 -11.17 -3.17 0.98
N GLN A 167 -12.16 -3.47 1.84
CA GLN A 167 -12.80 -2.46 2.68
C GLN A 167 -11.86 -1.87 3.73
N ASN A 168 -11.08 -2.71 4.40
CA ASN A 168 -10.30 -2.32 5.58
C ASN A 168 -8.79 -2.20 5.34
N ARG A 169 -8.30 -2.67 4.18
CA ARG A 169 -6.87 -2.71 3.78
C ARG A 169 -5.95 -3.55 4.68
N LEU A 170 -6.21 -3.61 5.98
CA LEU A 170 -5.45 -4.36 6.98
C LEU A 170 -6.42 -5.01 7.97
N LEU A 171 -6.32 -6.31 8.16
CA LEU A 171 -7.12 -7.09 9.11
C LEU A 171 -6.21 -7.91 10.02
N SER A 172 -6.55 -7.95 11.30
CA SER A 172 -5.94 -8.86 12.27
C SER A 172 -6.31 -10.32 11.99
N HIS A 173 -5.57 -11.25 12.58
CA HIS A 173 -5.92 -12.68 12.49
C HIS A 173 -7.34 -12.96 13.00
N ASN A 174 -7.76 -12.31 14.09
CA ASN A 174 -9.10 -12.50 14.65
C ASN A 174 -10.22 -11.97 13.73
N GLU A 175 -10.00 -10.81 13.11
CA GLU A 175 -10.96 -10.25 12.15
C GLU A 175 -11.11 -11.16 10.94
N ILE A 176 -10.01 -11.70 10.40
CA ILE A 176 -10.05 -12.67 9.30
C ILE A 176 -10.74 -13.97 9.74
N ALA A 177 -10.46 -14.47 10.95
CA ALA A 177 -11.15 -15.63 11.48
C ALA A 177 -12.68 -15.42 11.52
N GLY A 178 -13.12 -14.24 11.97
CA GLY A 178 -14.52 -13.84 11.95
C GLY A 178 -15.12 -13.82 10.53
N VAL A 179 -14.42 -13.22 9.58
CA VAL A 179 -14.82 -13.17 8.15
C VAL A 179 -14.95 -14.58 7.56
N MET A 180 -14.08 -15.50 7.96
CA MET A 180 -14.12 -16.91 7.53
C MET A 180 -15.21 -17.73 8.26
N GLY A 181 -15.97 -17.12 9.17
CA GLY A 181 -16.98 -17.81 9.97
C GLY A 181 -16.42 -18.70 11.08
N LEU A 182 -15.15 -18.50 11.45
CA LEU A 182 -14.51 -19.24 12.54
C LEU A 182 -14.82 -18.59 13.89
N ASN A 183 -14.84 -19.41 14.95
CA ASN A 183 -14.98 -18.87 16.31
C ASN A 183 -13.73 -18.10 16.71
N THR A 184 -13.83 -16.79 16.83
CA THR A 184 -12.67 -15.89 17.07
C THR A 184 -11.94 -16.13 18.39
N LYS A 185 -12.56 -16.86 19.33
CA LYS A 185 -11.94 -17.22 20.61
C LYS A 185 -11.19 -18.55 20.58
N TYR A 186 -11.57 -19.47 19.68
CA TYR A 186 -11.10 -20.86 19.70
C TYR A 186 -10.77 -21.44 18.32
N TYR A 187 -10.32 -20.59 17.37
CA TYR A 187 -9.91 -21.10 16.06
C TYR A 187 -8.46 -21.60 16.05
N ASP A 188 -8.18 -22.53 15.17
CA ASP A 188 -6.81 -22.97 14.90
C ASP A 188 -6.10 -21.94 14.00
N SER A 189 -5.16 -21.20 14.59
CA SER A 189 -4.38 -20.17 13.88
C SER A 189 -3.58 -20.76 12.70
N ARG A 190 -3.10 -22.01 12.80
CA ARG A 190 -2.37 -22.67 11.72
C ARG A 190 -3.28 -23.00 10.54
N ALA A 191 -4.52 -23.42 10.81
CA ALA A 191 -5.50 -23.67 9.77
C ALA A 191 -5.85 -22.37 9.01
N LEU A 192 -6.04 -21.26 9.73
CA LEU A 192 -6.25 -19.95 9.13
C LEU A 192 -5.05 -19.53 8.27
N GLU A 193 -3.85 -19.58 8.82
CA GLU A 193 -2.63 -19.23 8.08
C GLU A 193 -2.45 -20.08 6.82
N LYS A 194 -2.73 -21.38 6.90
CA LYS A 194 -2.69 -22.29 5.76
C LYS A 194 -3.71 -21.91 4.67
N SER A 195 -4.92 -21.51 5.07
CA SER A 195 -5.96 -21.07 4.14
C SER A 195 -5.56 -19.79 3.40
N ILE A 196 -5.06 -18.80 4.13
CA ILE A 196 -4.57 -17.55 3.52
C ILE A 196 -3.32 -17.80 2.66
N SER A 197 -2.42 -18.69 3.09
CA SER A 197 -1.25 -19.07 2.30
C SER A 197 -1.64 -19.70 0.96
N ARG A 198 -2.66 -20.58 0.95
CA ARG A 198 -3.19 -21.19 -0.27
C ARG A 198 -3.79 -20.14 -1.22
N LEU A 199 -4.60 -19.21 -0.69
CA LEU A 199 -5.18 -18.11 -1.47
C LEU A 199 -4.07 -17.25 -2.09
N ARG A 200 -3.05 -16.88 -1.31
CA ARG A 200 -1.88 -16.13 -1.80
C ARG A 200 -1.15 -16.88 -2.92
N SER A 201 -0.88 -18.16 -2.73
CA SER A 201 -0.20 -18.99 -3.73
C SER A 201 -1.01 -19.12 -5.01
N LYS A 202 -2.33 -19.28 -4.89
CA LYS A 202 -3.28 -19.36 -6.00
C LYS A 202 -3.27 -18.08 -6.84
N ILE A 203 -3.37 -16.91 -6.20
CA ILE A 203 -3.33 -15.61 -6.86
C ILE A 203 -1.95 -15.38 -7.50
N LYS A 204 -0.87 -15.64 -6.77
CA LYS A 204 0.49 -15.49 -7.27
C LYS A 204 0.78 -16.37 -8.48
N ALA A 205 0.34 -17.63 -8.45
CA ALA A 205 0.51 -18.55 -9.57
C ALA A 205 -0.21 -18.10 -10.84
N HIS A 206 -1.35 -17.40 -10.69
CA HIS A 206 -2.18 -16.99 -11.81
C HIS A 206 -1.78 -15.63 -12.40
N TYR A 207 -1.47 -14.65 -11.53
CA TYR A 207 -1.17 -13.26 -11.92
C TYR A 207 0.30 -12.86 -11.72
N GLY A 208 1.13 -13.72 -11.14
CA GLY A 208 2.55 -13.41 -10.86
C GLY A 208 2.78 -12.56 -9.61
N GLU A 209 1.73 -12.02 -9.00
CA GLU A 209 1.81 -11.04 -7.93
C GLU A 209 1.29 -11.53 -6.58
N ASN A 210 1.86 -10.96 -5.52
CA ASN A 210 1.46 -11.25 -4.14
C ASN A 210 0.70 -10.06 -3.55
N ILE A 211 -0.62 -10.03 -3.77
CA ILE A 211 -1.49 -8.94 -3.33
C ILE A 211 -1.83 -8.96 -1.83
N ILE A 212 -1.63 -10.08 -1.14
CA ILE A 212 -1.89 -10.20 0.29
C ILE A 212 -0.56 -10.33 1.03
N GLN A 213 -0.21 -9.34 1.84
CA GLN A 213 1.02 -9.30 2.64
C GLN A 213 0.74 -9.75 4.07
N ASN A 214 1.64 -10.55 4.63
CA ASN A 214 1.61 -10.89 6.06
C ASN A 214 2.28 -9.77 6.87
N ILE A 215 1.57 -9.24 7.85
CA ILE A 215 2.09 -8.28 8.83
C ILE A 215 2.37 -9.06 10.12
N ARG A 216 3.63 -9.39 10.31
CA ARG A 216 4.10 -10.23 11.43
C ARG A 216 3.53 -9.77 12.77
N GLY A 217 2.91 -10.71 13.50
CA GLY A 217 2.33 -10.48 14.82
C GLY A 217 1.02 -9.69 14.82
N TYR A 218 0.40 -9.45 13.63
CA TYR A 218 -0.86 -8.76 13.56
C TYR A 218 -1.89 -9.48 12.67
N GLY A 219 -1.58 -9.70 11.39
CA GLY A 219 -2.53 -10.26 10.44
C GLY A 219 -2.12 -10.03 9.00
N TYR A 220 -3.05 -9.63 8.15
CA TYR A 220 -2.84 -9.52 6.72
C TYR A 220 -3.28 -8.19 6.17
N LYS A 221 -2.52 -7.70 5.19
CA LYS A 221 -2.73 -6.44 4.51
C LYS A 221 -2.92 -6.68 3.02
N LEU A 222 -3.87 -5.95 2.42
CA LEU A 222 -4.00 -5.91 0.96
C LEU A 222 -3.01 -4.92 0.37
N SER A 223 -2.26 -5.34 -0.64
CA SER A 223 -1.51 -4.43 -1.51
C SER A 223 -2.49 -3.62 -2.38
N ARG A 224 -2.03 -2.51 -2.96
CA ARG A 224 -2.86 -1.74 -3.90
C ARG A 224 -3.10 -2.54 -5.19
N GLY A 225 -4.13 -2.17 -5.95
CA GLY A 225 -4.42 -2.75 -7.25
C GLY A 225 -5.59 -3.75 -7.27
N LEU A 226 -6.27 -3.99 -6.14
CA LEU A 226 -7.50 -4.77 -6.13
C LEU A 226 -8.72 -3.85 -5.95
N ILE A 227 -9.63 -3.85 -6.92
CA ILE A 227 -10.85 -3.05 -6.95
C ILE A 227 -12.06 -3.99 -6.92
N CYS A 228 -13.11 -3.63 -6.18
CA CYS A 228 -14.36 -4.40 -6.16
C CYS A 228 -15.22 -4.06 -7.37
N ALA A 229 -15.75 -5.09 -8.05
CA ALA A 229 -16.50 -4.94 -9.31
C ALA A 229 -17.89 -4.28 -9.17
N SER A 230 -18.39 -4.03 -7.97
CA SER A 230 -19.66 -3.32 -7.77
C SER A 230 -19.70 -1.93 -8.42
N HIS A 231 -18.58 -1.45 -8.96
CA HIS A 231 -18.43 -0.20 -9.70
C HIS A 231 -17.92 -0.38 -11.14
N PHE A 232 -17.74 -1.62 -11.60
CA PHE A 232 -17.21 -1.88 -12.93
C PHE A 232 -18.35 -2.18 -13.91
N GLN A 233 -18.75 -1.18 -14.69
CA GLN A 233 -19.48 -1.44 -15.92
C GLN A 233 -18.46 -1.78 -17.01
N PRO A 234 -18.44 -3.00 -17.57
CA PRO A 234 -17.57 -3.28 -18.70
C PRO A 234 -18.00 -2.37 -19.83
N THR A 235 -17.09 -1.55 -20.32
CA THR A 235 -17.24 -0.87 -21.61
C THR A 235 -17.49 -1.96 -22.64
N GLN A 236 -18.70 -2.05 -23.15
CA GLN A 236 -19.06 -2.88 -24.28
C GLN A 236 -18.22 -2.37 -25.46
N GLU A 237 -17.15 -3.05 -25.79
CA GLU A 237 -16.57 -2.94 -27.11
C GLU A 237 -17.66 -3.37 -28.10
N GLY A 238 -18.17 -2.39 -28.80
CA GLY A 238 -19.18 -2.58 -29.84
C GLY A 238 -18.62 -3.52 -30.90
N PRO A 239 -19.48 -4.36 -31.52
CA PRO A 239 -19.03 -5.26 -32.57
C PRO A 239 -18.44 -4.47 -33.71
N SER A 240 -17.20 -4.80 -34.09
CA SER A 240 -16.56 -4.36 -35.32
C SER A 240 -17.49 -4.72 -36.48
N ARG A 241 -17.99 -3.69 -37.14
CA ARG A 241 -18.71 -3.87 -38.40
C ARG A 241 -17.69 -4.24 -39.45
N GLU A 242 -17.85 -5.42 -40.00
CA GLU A 242 -17.31 -5.81 -41.33
C GLU A 242 -17.85 -4.92 -42.44
#